data_6c94a18852de902721cf4027ee8b93e3
#
_entry.id   6c94a18852de902721cf4027ee8b93e3
#
_cell.length_a   1.000
_cell.length_b   1.000
_cell.length_c   1.000
_cell.angle_alpha   90.00
_cell.angle_beta   90.00
_cell.angle_gamma   90.00
#
_symmetry.space_group_name_H-M   'P 1'
#
loop_
_entity.id
_entity.type
_entity.pdbx_description
1 polymer ?
#
loop_
_entity_poly.entity_id
_entity_poly.type
_entity_poly.pdbx_seq_one_letter_code
_entity_poly.pdbx_strand_id
1 'polypeptide(L)'
;HIYGISKLIKAEDQFSSFDYENDNYLFEIKSRRKAYDPWIIEQLKLDTNIGLAESVKKDFIYVNEFEGFLYIWNISKLIRQDYDFRFHSRKMPWQTDFDRTQTVNKMTGYLYNKDATIVDTKSTNP
;
A
#
# COMPACT_ATOMS: atom_id res chain seq x y z
N HIS A 1 -12.35 12.05 -2.76
CA HIS A 1 -11.37 12.12 -1.70
C HIS A 1 -10.09 12.82 -2.17
N ILE A 2 -9.22 13.12 -1.23
CA ILE A 2 -8.08 14.00 -1.50
C ILE A 2 -7.04 13.42 -2.46
N TYR A 3 -6.98 12.11 -2.61
CA TYR A 3 -5.98 11.50 -3.47
C TYR A 3 -6.48 11.21 -4.88
N GLY A 4 -7.78 11.26 -5.14
CA GLY A 4 -8.35 11.01 -6.45
C GLY A 4 -8.14 9.59 -6.98
N ILE A 5 -7.87 8.65 -6.10
CA ILE A 5 -7.38 7.32 -6.49
C ILE A 5 -8.49 6.32 -6.82
N SER A 6 -9.70 6.54 -6.35
CA SER A 6 -10.77 5.56 -6.51
C SER A 6 -11.11 5.27 -7.97
N LYS A 7 -10.91 6.24 -8.85
CA LYS A 7 -11.18 6.07 -10.28
C LYS A 7 -10.16 5.14 -10.95
N LEU A 8 -8.96 5.07 -10.42
CA LEU A 8 -7.89 4.25 -11.01
C LEU A 8 -8.14 2.77 -10.77
N ILE A 9 -8.60 2.43 -9.57
CA ILE A 9 -8.77 1.03 -9.18
C ILE A 9 -9.84 0.32 -10.00
N LYS A 10 -10.89 1.02 -10.39
CA LYS A 10 -12.00 0.40 -11.12
C LYS A 10 -11.63 -0.11 -12.50
N ALA A 11 -10.53 0.40 -13.07
CA ALA A 11 -10.11 0.02 -14.42
C ALA A 11 -9.12 -1.15 -14.42
N GLU A 12 -8.69 -1.63 -13.24
CA GLU A 12 -7.60 -2.58 -13.12
C GLU A 12 -8.07 -3.93 -12.59
N ASP A 13 -7.24 -4.96 -12.83
CA ASP A 13 -7.42 -6.28 -12.24
C ASP A 13 -7.26 -6.18 -10.72
N GLN A 14 -8.27 -6.60 -9.99
CA GLN A 14 -8.30 -6.46 -8.54
C GLN A 14 -7.32 -7.35 -7.79
N PHE A 15 -6.62 -8.24 -8.45
CA PHE A 15 -5.63 -9.10 -7.79
C PHE A 15 -4.20 -8.75 -8.18
N SER A 16 -4.03 -7.71 -8.97
CA SER A 16 -2.71 -7.24 -9.38
C SER A 16 -2.21 -6.15 -8.45
N SER A 17 -0.89 -6.05 -8.36
CA SER A 17 -0.25 -4.87 -7.80
C SER A 17 0.15 -3.96 -8.94
N PHE A 18 -0.02 -2.66 -8.77
CA PHE A 18 0.33 -1.71 -9.81
C PHE A 18 0.69 -0.37 -9.20
N ASP A 19 1.51 0.36 -9.92
CA ASP A 19 1.98 1.67 -9.49
C ASP A 19 1.36 2.74 -10.37
N TYR A 20 1.02 3.84 -9.75
CA TYR A 20 0.50 5.04 -10.42
C TYR A 20 1.25 6.26 -9.97
N GLU A 21 1.16 7.28 -10.78
CA GLU A 21 1.78 8.55 -10.50
C GLU A 21 0.85 9.67 -10.95
N ASN A 22 0.75 10.72 -10.12
CA ASN A 22 0.16 11.98 -10.56
C ASN A 22 1.12 13.12 -10.21
N ASP A 23 0.67 14.37 -10.27
CA ASP A 23 1.55 15.52 -10.08
C ASP A 23 2.17 15.55 -8.67
N ASN A 24 1.48 15.01 -7.67
CA ASN A 24 1.86 15.16 -6.27
C ASN A 24 2.25 13.85 -5.59
N TYR A 25 1.83 12.71 -6.16
CA TYR A 25 1.92 11.44 -5.46
C TYR A 25 2.42 10.32 -6.35
N LEU A 26 3.17 9.41 -5.72
CA LEU A 26 3.52 8.11 -6.27
C LEU A 26 2.73 7.06 -5.48
N PHE A 27 1.98 6.22 -6.17
CA PHE A 27 1.10 5.24 -5.53
C PHE A 27 1.58 3.82 -5.76
N GLU A 28 1.50 2.98 -4.73
CA GLU A 28 1.51 1.53 -4.89
C GLU A 28 0.18 1.01 -4.38
N ILE A 29 -0.54 0.26 -5.21
CA ILE A 29 -1.89 -0.21 -4.90
C ILE A 29 -1.88 -1.73 -4.94
N LYS A 30 -2.36 -2.35 -3.88
CA LYS A 30 -2.47 -3.80 -3.79
C LYS A 30 -3.91 -4.20 -3.51
N SER A 31 -4.43 -5.15 -4.28
CA SER A 31 -5.72 -5.75 -3.99
C SER A 31 -5.53 -6.95 -3.08
N ARG A 32 -6.36 -7.06 -2.08
CA ARG A 32 -6.27 -8.10 -1.06
C ARG A 32 -7.54 -8.93 -1.04
N ARG A 33 -7.38 -10.18 -0.62
CA ARG A 33 -8.51 -11.12 -0.48
C ARG A 33 -9.10 -11.13 0.92
N LYS A 34 -8.44 -10.47 1.87
CA LYS A 34 -8.86 -10.37 3.25
C LYS A 34 -8.58 -8.99 3.78
N ALA A 35 -9.37 -8.58 4.76
CA ALA A 35 -9.07 -7.39 5.54
C ALA A 35 -8.08 -7.74 6.64
N TYR A 36 -7.21 -6.80 6.95
CA TYR A 36 -6.20 -6.94 7.99
C TYR A 36 -6.19 -5.70 8.89
N ASP A 37 -5.74 -5.88 10.12
CA ASP A 37 -5.41 -4.77 11.02
C ASP A 37 -4.45 -5.32 12.06
N PRO A 38 -3.15 -5.12 11.93
CA PRO A 38 -2.50 -4.26 10.94
C PRO A 38 -2.35 -4.91 9.56
N TRP A 39 -2.20 -4.07 8.57
CA TRP A 39 -1.73 -4.47 7.25
C TRP A 39 -0.21 -4.50 7.27
N ILE A 40 0.40 -5.21 6.31
CA ILE A 40 1.85 -5.28 6.25
C ILE A 40 2.39 -4.59 5.01
N ILE A 41 3.59 -4.04 5.14
CA ILE A 41 4.35 -3.50 4.01
C ILE A 41 5.78 -4.05 4.09
N GLU A 42 6.31 -4.54 2.97
CA GLU A 42 7.68 -5.00 2.92
C GLU A 42 8.63 -3.81 2.99
N GLN A 43 9.63 -3.88 3.87
CA GLN A 43 10.56 -2.78 4.07
C GLN A 43 11.32 -2.44 2.78
N LEU A 44 11.72 -3.45 2.02
CA LEU A 44 12.44 -3.21 0.76
C LEU A 44 11.61 -2.37 -0.20
N LYS A 45 10.32 -2.68 -0.33
CA LYS A 45 9.42 -1.90 -1.20
C LYS A 45 9.17 -0.51 -0.66
N LEU A 46 9.03 -0.38 0.65
CA LEU A 46 8.89 0.92 1.27
C LEU A 46 10.10 1.79 0.98
N ASP A 47 11.31 1.27 1.22
CA ASP A 47 12.53 2.03 1.03
C ASP A 47 12.74 2.40 -0.44
N THR A 48 12.47 1.47 -1.35
CA THR A 48 12.60 1.71 -2.78
C THR A 48 11.65 2.82 -3.25
N ASN A 49 10.39 2.73 -2.84
CA ASN A 49 9.38 3.71 -3.25
C ASN A 49 9.60 5.08 -2.60
N ILE A 50 10.06 5.11 -1.35
CA ILE A 50 10.39 6.37 -0.70
C ILE A 50 11.56 7.04 -1.42
N GLY A 51 12.61 6.28 -1.77
CA GLY A 51 13.73 6.83 -2.52
C GLY A 51 13.30 7.40 -3.87
N LEU A 52 12.44 6.66 -4.58
CA LEU A 52 11.92 7.10 -5.87
C LEU A 52 11.05 8.36 -5.71
N ALA A 53 10.15 8.38 -4.75
CA ALA A 53 9.28 9.52 -4.50
C ALA A 53 10.09 10.78 -4.16
N GLU A 54 11.11 10.63 -3.31
CA GLU A 54 11.98 11.76 -2.97
C GLU A 54 12.72 12.29 -4.19
N SER A 55 13.16 11.40 -5.09
CA SER A 55 13.89 11.81 -6.29
C SER A 55 13.03 12.65 -7.24
N VAL A 56 11.72 12.47 -7.22
CA VAL A 56 10.78 13.23 -8.05
C VAL A 56 9.96 14.25 -7.26
N LYS A 57 10.30 14.45 -5.98
CA LYS A 57 9.66 15.44 -5.07
C LYS A 57 8.16 15.18 -4.90
N LYS A 58 7.80 13.92 -4.69
CA LYS A 58 6.42 13.51 -4.46
C LYS A 58 6.33 12.75 -3.14
N ASP A 59 5.13 12.58 -2.63
CA ASP A 59 4.89 11.70 -1.49
C ASP A 59 4.52 10.31 -1.99
N PHE A 60 5.00 9.28 -1.28
CA PHE A 60 4.65 7.90 -1.54
C PHE A 60 3.39 7.53 -0.78
N ILE A 61 2.38 7.05 -1.51
CA ILE A 61 1.08 6.64 -0.97
C ILE A 61 0.95 5.14 -1.17
N TYR A 62 0.70 4.42 -0.09
CA TYR A 62 0.47 2.97 -0.12
C TYR A 62 -1.00 2.69 0.11
N VAL A 63 -1.59 1.87 -0.74
CA VAL A 63 -3.03 1.59 -0.73
C VAL A 63 -3.25 0.09 -0.74
N ASN A 64 -4.11 -0.39 0.15
CA ASN A 64 -4.66 -1.73 0.06
C ASN A 64 -6.15 -1.63 -0.24
N GLU A 65 -6.61 -2.39 -1.22
CA GLU A 65 -8.01 -2.46 -1.58
C GLU A 65 -8.58 -3.81 -1.14
N PHE A 66 -9.76 -3.78 -0.53
CA PHE A 66 -10.49 -4.97 -0.16
C PHE A 66 -11.99 -4.70 -0.29
N GLU A 67 -12.65 -5.46 -1.14
CA GLU A 67 -14.09 -5.37 -1.35
C GLU A 67 -14.60 -3.94 -1.62
N GLY A 68 -13.81 -3.16 -2.36
CA GLY A 68 -14.16 -1.79 -2.70
C GLY A 68 -13.81 -0.76 -1.66
N PHE A 69 -13.23 -1.16 -0.52
CA PHE A 69 -12.68 -0.22 0.45
C PHE A 69 -11.22 0.01 0.15
N LEU A 70 -10.80 1.27 0.21
CA LEU A 70 -9.39 1.65 0.08
C LEU A 70 -8.86 2.06 1.43
N TYR A 71 -7.78 1.40 1.84
CA TYR A 71 -7.04 1.74 3.05
C TYR A 71 -5.78 2.43 2.60
N ILE A 72 -5.66 3.72 2.89
CA ILE A 72 -4.67 4.62 2.27
C ILE A 72 -3.76 5.20 3.34
N TRP A 73 -2.46 5.04 3.17
CA TRP A 73 -1.45 5.64 4.04
C TRP A 73 -0.51 6.49 3.22
N ASN A 74 -0.29 7.73 3.67
CA ASN A 74 0.79 8.55 3.12
C ASN A 74 2.07 8.19 3.86
N ILE A 75 2.86 7.30 3.27
CA ILE A 75 4.07 6.77 3.90
C ILE A 75 5.10 7.87 4.13
N SER A 76 5.28 8.77 3.16
CA SER A 76 6.21 9.90 3.31
C SER A 76 5.87 10.75 4.53
N LYS A 77 4.59 11.02 4.74
CA LYS A 77 4.13 11.78 5.89
C LYS A 77 4.35 11.03 7.20
N LEU A 78 4.06 9.73 7.20
CA LEU A 78 4.29 8.89 8.39
C LEU A 78 5.77 8.89 8.80
N ILE A 79 6.66 8.79 7.82
CA ILE A 79 8.11 8.83 8.09
C ILE A 79 8.50 10.18 8.69
N ARG A 80 7.98 11.27 8.15
CA ARG A 80 8.24 12.60 8.69
C ARG A 80 7.73 12.78 10.11
N GLN A 81 6.76 11.97 10.53
CA GLN A 81 6.18 11.98 11.88
C GLN A 81 6.77 10.91 12.78
N ASP A 82 7.88 10.28 12.37
CA ASP A 82 8.56 9.22 13.13
C ASP A 82 7.64 8.05 13.46
N TYR A 83 6.82 7.63 12.52
CA TYR A 83 5.89 6.53 12.70
C TYR A 83 6.64 5.23 13.01
N ASP A 84 6.18 4.49 14.02
CA ASP A 84 6.76 3.21 14.40
C ASP A 84 6.09 2.09 13.59
N PHE A 85 6.77 1.66 12.53
CA PHE A 85 6.29 0.58 11.67
C PHE A 85 6.45 -0.80 12.31
N ARG A 86 7.22 -0.92 13.40
CA ARG A 86 7.51 -2.18 14.07
C ARG A 86 8.09 -3.22 13.13
N PHE A 87 9.11 -2.84 12.38
CA PHE A 87 9.74 -3.75 11.42
C PHE A 87 10.23 -5.01 12.11
N HIS A 88 9.94 -6.15 11.47
CA HIS A 88 10.30 -7.47 11.97
C HIS A 88 10.49 -8.41 10.79
N SER A 89 11.24 -9.50 11.04
CA SER A 89 11.41 -10.55 10.05
C SER A 89 10.16 -11.42 9.99
N ARG A 90 9.69 -11.71 8.78
CA ARG A 90 8.50 -12.52 8.58
C ARG A 90 8.75 -13.51 7.44
N LYS A 91 8.34 -14.75 7.64
CA LYS A 91 8.40 -15.75 6.58
C LYS A 91 7.30 -15.47 5.56
N MET A 92 7.70 -15.30 4.32
CA MET A 92 6.78 -14.97 3.24
C MET A 92 7.10 -15.80 2.01
N PRO A 93 6.14 -16.02 1.08
CA PRO A 93 6.42 -16.71 -0.17
C PRO A 93 7.52 -15.98 -0.93
N TRP A 94 8.44 -16.77 -1.50
CA TRP A 94 9.51 -16.20 -2.32
C TRP A 94 8.97 -15.56 -3.59
N GLN A 95 7.98 -16.24 -4.21
CA GLN A 95 7.22 -15.68 -5.33
C GLN A 95 5.74 -15.79 -5.00
N THR A 96 5.00 -14.74 -5.30
CA THR A 96 3.58 -14.73 -5.01
C THR A 96 2.74 -15.48 -6.04
N ASP A 97 3.27 -15.69 -7.26
CA ASP A 97 2.45 -16.16 -8.38
C ASP A 97 2.57 -17.65 -8.68
N PHE A 98 3.75 -18.26 -8.50
CA PHE A 98 3.97 -19.62 -8.98
C PHE A 98 4.22 -20.65 -7.89
N ASP A 99 5.16 -20.41 -7.01
CA ASP A 99 5.58 -21.41 -6.04
C ASP A 99 5.47 -20.87 -4.64
N ARG A 100 4.36 -21.23 -3.99
CA ARG A 100 4.11 -20.80 -2.62
C ARG A 100 4.70 -21.76 -1.59
N THR A 101 5.35 -22.83 -2.05
CA THR A 101 6.02 -23.76 -1.15
C THR A 101 7.38 -23.24 -0.70
N GLN A 102 8.00 -22.36 -1.49
CA GLN A 102 9.27 -21.75 -1.12
C GLN A 102 9.01 -20.44 -0.39
N THR A 103 9.68 -20.28 0.75
CA THR A 103 9.54 -19.07 1.56
C THR A 103 10.90 -18.46 1.84
N VAL A 104 10.91 -17.16 2.07
CA VAL A 104 12.08 -16.42 2.53
C VAL A 104 11.66 -15.53 3.69
N ASN A 105 12.63 -15.13 4.49
CA ASN A 105 12.37 -14.15 5.54
C ASN A 105 12.50 -12.76 4.93
N LYS A 106 11.45 -11.95 5.10
CA LYS A 106 11.45 -10.56 4.65
C LYS A 106 11.18 -9.65 5.83
N MET A 107 11.84 -8.51 5.84
CA MET A 107 11.53 -7.47 6.82
C MET A 107 10.23 -6.80 6.41
N THR A 108 9.28 -6.78 7.34
CA THR A 108 7.96 -6.19 7.11
C THR A 108 7.62 -5.24 8.24
N GLY A 109 6.82 -4.23 7.93
CA GLY A 109 6.29 -3.30 8.91
C GLY A 109 4.78 -3.38 8.98
N TYR A 110 4.21 -2.78 10.02
CA TYR A 110 2.77 -2.74 10.24
C TYR A 110 2.19 -1.36 9.94
N LEU A 111 1.00 -1.39 9.32
CA LEU A 111 0.18 -0.21 9.07
C LEU A 111 -1.20 -0.46 9.66
N TYR A 112 -1.62 0.39 10.58
CA TYR A 112 -2.87 0.21 11.32
C TYR A 112 -4.00 1.02 10.68
N ASN A 113 -5.22 0.48 10.74
CA ASN A 113 -6.39 1.15 10.18
C ASN A 113 -6.66 2.51 10.81
N LYS A 114 -6.34 2.67 12.09
CA LYS A 114 -6.53 3.95 12.78
C LYS A 114 -5.72 5.09 12.16
N ASP A 115 -4.63 4.75 11.45
CA ASP A 115 -3.73 5.72 10.83
C ASP A 115 -3.99 5.88 9.33
N ALA A 116 -4.99 5.17 8.81
CA ALA A 116 -5.33 5.18 7.39
C ALA A 116 -6.45 6.18 7.09
N THR A 117 -6.45 6.66 5.85
CA THR A 117 -7.66 7.24 5.26
C THR A 117 -8.41 6.09 4.62
N ILE A 118 -9.66 5.88 5.00
CA ILE A 118 -10.47 4.77 4.49
C ILE A 118 -11.57 5.33 3.60
N VAL A 119 -11.63 4.83 2.36
CA VAL A 119 -12.59 5.30 1.36
C VAL A 119 -13.42 4.12 0.87
N ASP A 120 -14.73 4.29 0.84
CA ASP A 120 -15.65 3.31 0.26
C ASP A 120 -15.93 3.69 -1.18
N THR A 121 -15.32 2.95 -2.12
CA THR A 121 -15.50 3.22 -3.55
C THR A 121 -16.85 2.76 -4.08
N LYS A 122 -17.56 1.96 -3.30
CA LYS A 122 -18.90 1.48 -3.68
C LYS A 122 -19.98 2.49 -3.37
N SER A 123 -19.67 3.48 -2.56
CA SER A 123 -20.62 4.55 -2.24
C SER A 123 -20.85 5.38 -3.48
N THR A 124 -22.09 5.38 -3.96
CA THR A 124 -22.48 6.12 -5.16
C THR A 124 -23.30 7.34 -4.80
N ASN A 125 -22.99 7.96 -3.70
CA ASN A 125 -23.74 9.14 -3.28
C ASN A 125 -23.71 10.20 -4.35
N PRO A 126 -24.88 10.56 -4.85
CA PRO A 126 -24.95 11.67 -5.78
C PRO A 126 -24.64 12.98 -5.07
#